data_64687507c6d7893eabd47d8b5838ed98
#
_entry.id   64687507c6d7893eabd47d8b5838ed98
#
_cell.length_a   1.000
_cell.length_b   1.000
_cell.length_c   1.000
_cell.angle_alpha   90.00
_cell.angle_beta   90.00
_cell.angle_gamma   90.00
#
_symmetry.space_group_name_H-M   'P 1'
#
loop_
_entity.id
_entity.type
_entity.pdbx_description
1 polymer ?
#
loop_
_entity_poly.entity_id
_entity_poly.type
_entity_poly.pdbx_seq_one_letter_code
_entity_poly.pdbx_strand_id
1 'polypeptide(L)'
;SLLSASLARAEDGVTPNRVVIGQNITLQGGKNDYGAAVLAGMETYFSNINRRGGINGRQIDLITLDDDNKSDKAEANARQLVEKDKAFVLFGSIEGGPSTAVMKAANDLKVPFFGPLAGSPTLRRPHQPLVFPVRAEHREEFRALLTQGKSLGINKVAFLRSDSETGQQHLTNVKIICEELGMKLVLDMPFKSDIKEAQLDAYAQQMDKLGAQMVFNHGGTGVYETFIRKARARSIHTAIY
;
A
#
# COMPACT_ATOMS: atom_id res chain seq x y z
N SER A 1 5.39 30.88 -47.70
CA SER A 1 5.16 29.71 -46.86
C SER A 1 4.86 30.17 -45.44
N LEU A 2 3.60 30.08 -45.03
CA LEU A 2 3.15 30.33 -43.68
C LEU A 2 3.54 29.11 -42.87
N LEU A 3 4.58 29.24 -42.01
CA LEU A 3 4.86 28.28 -40.94
C LEU A 3 3.69 28.35 -39.97
N SER A 4 2.81 27.37 -39.99
CA SER A 4 1.86 27.10 -38.91
C SER A 4 2.68 26.67 -37.68
N ALA A 5 2.98 27.62 -36.79
CA ALA A 5 3.45 27.29 -35.46
C ALA A 5 2.31 26.55 -34.77
N SER A 6 2.43 25.24 -34.69
CA SER A 6 1.61 24.42 -33.80
C SER A 6 1.80 24.99 -32.42
N LEU A 7 0.80 25.73 -31.91
CA LEU A 7 0.74 26.12 -30.51
C LEU A 7 0.68 24.82 -29.70
N ALA A 8 1.82 24.38 -29.19
CA ALA A 8 1.85 23.32 -28.20
C ALA A 8 0.94 23.76 -27.06
N ARG A 9 -0.20 23.11 -26.93
CA ARG A 9 -1.14 23.34 -25.84
C ARG A 9 -0.37 23.05 -24.55
N ALA A 10 -0.19 24.06 -23.72
CA ALA A 10 0.42 23.86 -22.42
C ALA A 10 -0.42 22.85 -21.65
N GLU A 11 0.15 21.76 -21.24
CA GLU A 11 -0.51 20.81 -20.36
C GLU A 11 -0.70 21.43 -18.98
N ASP A 12 -1.83 21.17 -18.34
CA ASP A 12 -2.07 21.62 -16.99
C ASP A 12 -0.93 21.15 -16.08
N GLY A 13 -0.44 22.03 -15.20
CA GLY A 13 0.63 21.76 -14.26
C GLY A 13 2.06 21.73 -14.82
N VAL A 14 2.24 21.94 -16.14
CA VAL A 14 3.57 22.01 -16.75
C VAL A 14 3.81 23.40 -17.34
N THR A 15 4.82 24.09 -16.83
CA THR A 15 5.27 25.38 -17.32
C THR A 15 6.75 25.31 -17.75
N PRO A 16 7.32 26.35 -18.36
CA PRO A 16 8.75 26.35 -18.70
C PRO A 16 9.69 26.12 -17.52
N ASN A 17 9.27 26.46 -16.30
CA ASN A 17 10.12 26.41 -15.10
C ASN A 17 9.55 25.52 -13.95
N ARG A 18 8.39 24.89 -14.11
CA ARG A 18 7.73 24.14 -13.05
C ARG A 18 6.92 22.95 -13.57
N VAL A 19 6.89 21.85 -12.77
CA VAL A 19 5.97 20.72 -12.91
C VAL A 19 5.23 20.55 -11.57
N VAL A 20 3.91 20.56 -11.58
CA VAL A 20 3.06 20.39 -10.39
C VAL A 20 2.69 18.91 -10.24
N ILE A 21 3.04 18.33 -9.10
CA ILE A 21 2.68 16.97 -8.70
C ILE A 21 1.67 17.06 -7.57
N GLY A 22 0.50 16.43 -7.74
CA GLY A 22 -0.54 16.39 -6.72
C GLY A 22 -0.46 15.10 -5.93
N GLN A 23 -0.29 15.18 -4.61
CA GLN A 23 -0.23 14.04 -3.71
C GLN A 23 -1.41 14.01 -2.77
N ASN A 24 -2.15 12.88 -2.76
CA ASN A 24 -3.08 12.53 -1.69
C ASN A 24 -2.45 11.44 -0.83
N ILE A 25 -2.34 11.65 0.48
CA ILE A 25 -1.66 10.71 1.38
C ILE A 25 -2.31 10.74 2.77
N THR A 26 -2.25 9.64 3.51
CA THR A 26 -2.73 9.56 4.88
C THR A 26 -1.64 10.06 5.85
N LEU A 27 -1.85 11.23 6.46
CA LEU A 27 -0.96 11.80 7.48
C LEU A 27 -1.59 11.79 8.87
N GLN A 28 -2.89 11.53 8.95
CA GLN A 28 -3.65 11.37 10.19
C GLN A 28 -4.50 10.10 10.11
N GLY A 29 -5.09 9.70 11.22
CA GLY A 29 -5.86 8.45 11.28
C GLY A 29 -4.95 7.21 11.18
N GLY A 30 -5.01 6.25 11.95
CA GLY A 30 -4.43 4.93 12.10
C GLY A 30 -3.08 4.55 11.46
N LYS A 31 -2.57 5.27 10.43
CA LYS A 31 -1.31 4.98 9.72
C LYS A 31 -0.50 6.22 9.35
N ASN A 32 -0.66 7.24 10.14
CA ASN A 32 0.04 8.52 10.00
C ASN A 32 1.57 8.38 9.98
N ASP A 33 2.16 7.51 10.81
CA ASP A 33 3.62 7.32 10.87
C ASP A 33 4.18 6.81 9.52
N TYR A 34 3.46 5.87 8.89
CA TYR A 34 3.83 5.37 7.58
C TYR A 34 3.70 6.45 6.50
N GLY A 35 2.59 7.20 6.51
CA GLY A 35 2.38 8.32 5.58
C GLY A 35 3.42 9.41 5.75
N ALA A 36 3.74 9.80 6.99
CA ALA A 36 4.77 10.78 7.29
C ALA A 36 6.16 10.33 6.80
N ALA A 37 6.53 9.07 7.00
CA ALA A 37 7.80 8.52 6.52
C ALA A 37 7.90 8.53 4.98
N VAL A 38 6.81 8.15 4.29
CA VAL A 38 6.73 8.18 2.82
C VAL A 38 6.87 9.61 2.31
N LEU A 39 6.12 10.57 2.91
CA LEU A 39 6.21 11.98 2.54
C LEU A 39 7.62 12.52 2.72
N ALA A 40 8.27 12.27 3.85
CA ALA A 40 9.65 12.70 4.11
C ALA A 40 10.64 12.16 3.07
N GLY A 41 10.47 10.91 2.64
CA GLY A 41 11.27 10.32 1.58
C GLY A 41 11.08 11.02 0.23
N MET A 42 9.85 11.31 -0.14
CA MET A 42 9.50 12.02 -1.38
C MET A 42 10.04 13.44 -1.39
N GLU A 43 9.82 14.21 -0.31
CA GLU A 43 10.31 15.58 -0.17
C GLU A 43 11.84 15.65 -0.23
N THR A 44 12.50 14.69 0.42
CA THR A 44 13.98 14.59 0.37
C THR A 44 14.47 14.39 -1.06
N TYR A 45 13.86 13.47 -1.80
CA TYR A 45 14.25 13.20 -3.18
C TYR A 45 13.96 14.37 -4.10
N PHE A 46 12.75 14.93 -4.06
CA PHE A 46 12.37 16.06 -4.90
C PHE A 46 13.16 17.33 -4.59
N SER A 47 13.44 17.61 -3.31
CA SER A 47 14.33 18.71 -2.93
C SER A 47 15.73 18.54 -3.50
N ASN A 48 16.27 17.31 -3.51
CA ASN A 48 17.56 17.04 -4.12
C ASN A 48 17.56 17.26 -5.63
N ILE A 49 16.51 16.82 -6.34
CA ILE A 49 16.33 17.09 -7.77
C ILE A 49 16.26 18.60 -8.03
N ASN A 50 15.45 19.30 -7.24
CA ASN A 50 15.26 20.74 -7.39
C ASN A 50 16.57 21.54 -7.18
N ARG A 51 17.37 21.16 -6.18
CA ARG A 51 18.70 21.78 -5.96
C ARG A 51 19.66 21.60 -7.14
N ARG A 52 19.47 20.54 -7.92
CA ARG A 52 20.29 20.26 -9.12
C ARG A 52 19.74 20.91 -10.39
N GLY A 53 18.74 21.79 -10.28
CA GLY A 53 18.14 22.49 -11.40
C GLY A 53 16.81 21.90 -11.89
N GLY A 54 16.24 20.93 -11.18
CA GLY A 54 14.98 20.31 -11.50
C GLY A 54 15.06 19.32 -12.67
N ILE A 55 13.92 19.05 -13.29
CA ILE A 55 13.79 18.16 -14.45
C ILE A 55 13.78 19.01 -15.74
N ASN A 56 14.83 18.93 -16.52
CA ASN A 56 14.98 19.76 -17.73
C ASN A 56 14.75 21.26 -17.46
N GLY A 57 15.29 21.75 -16.36
CA GLY A 57 15.14 23.16 -15.93
C GLY A 57 13.83 23.48 -15.20
N ARG A 58 12.95 22.49 -15.00
CA ARG A 58 11.68 22.69 -14.27
C ARG A 58 11.81 22.21 -12.84
N GLN A 59 11.42 23.04 -11.89
CA GLN A 59 11.30 22.66 -10.48
C GLN A 59 10.08 21.77 -10.28
N ILE A 60 10.20 20.76 -9.43
CA ILE A 60 9.07 19.94 -8.97
C ILE A 60 8.37 20.69 -7.85
N ASP A 61 7.08 20.92 -8.01
CA ASP A 61 6.19 21.51 -7.02
C ASP A 61 5.23 20.42 -6.53
N LEU A 62 5.47 19.91 -5.31
CA LEU A 62 4.67 18.87 -4.69
C LEU A 62 3.60 19.50 -3.80
N ILE A 63 2.33 19.33 -4.19
CA ILE A 63 1.17 19.74 -3.39
C ILE A 63 0.60 18.52 -2.70
N THR A 64 0.63 18.50 -1.37
CA THR A 64 0.21 17.37 -0.54
C THR A 64 -1.07 17.66 0.21
N LEU A 65 -2.05 16.78 0.11
CA LEU A 65 -3.31 16.81 0.85
C LEU A 65 -3.46 15.53 1.66
N ASP A 66 -3.92 15.69 2.92
CA ASP A 66 -4.17 14.59 3.85
C ASP A 66 -5.59 14.05 3.67
N ASP A 67 -5.75 12.74 3.50
CA ASP A 67 -7.04 12.07 3.39
C ASP A 67 -7.61 11.55 4.73
N ASP A 68 -6.85 11.63 5.81
CA ASP A 68 -7.29 11.15 7.12
C ASP A 68 -7.76 9.67 7.08
N ASN A 69 -7.19 8.88 6.18
CA ASN A 69 -7.58 7.49 5.87
C ASN A 69 -9.07 7.33 5.49
N LYS A 70 -9.64 8.32 4.81
CA LYS A 70 -11.05 8.33 4.37
C LYS A 70 -11.12 8.41 2.85
N SER A 71 -11.85 7.46 2.24
CA SER A 71 -11.96 7.35 0.78
C SER A 71 -12.67 8.55 0.13
N ASP A 72 -13.72 9.06 0.77
CA ASP A 72 -14.46 10.24 0.29
C ASP A 72 -13.59 11.50 0.29
N LYS A 73 -12.78 11.69 1.34
CA LYS A 73 -11.82 12.79 1.41
C LYS A 73 -10.69 12.62 0.37
N ALA A 74 -10.22 11.40 0.16
CA ALA A 74 -9.21 11.10 -0.85
C ALA A 74 -9.70 11.40 -2.28
N GLU A 75 -10.96 11.07 -2.62
CA GLU A 75 -11.56 11.44 -3.91
C GLU A 75 -11.67 12.96 -4.06
N ALA A 76 -12.16 13.66 -3.03
CA ALA A 76 -12.28 15.11 -3.03
C ALA A 76 -10.91 15.80 -3.19
N ASN A 77 -9.90 15.32 -2.46
CA ASN A 77 -8.53 15.81 -2.57
C ASN A 77 -7.96 15.62 -3.99
N ALA A 78 -8.14 14.44 -4.58
CA ALA A 78 -7.66 14.15 -5.94
C ALA A 78 -8.31 15.09 -6.98
N ARG A 79 -9.61 15.34 -6.87
CA ARG A 79 -10.31 16.29 -7.73
C ARG A 79 -9.81 17.72 -7.53
N GLN A 80 -9.61 18.15 -6.28
CA GLN A 80 -9.03 19.46 -5.99
C GLN A 80 -7.65 19.63 -6.62
N LEU A 81 -6.75 18.65 -6.41
CA LEU A 81 -5.38 18.67 -6.94
C LEU A 81 -5.36 18.85 -8.46
N VAL A 82 -6.27 18.19 -9.19
CA VAL A 82 -6.35 18.29 -10.65
C VAL A 82 -7.06 19.55 -11.11
N GLU A 83 -8.26 19.82 -10.60
CA GLU A 83 -9.14 20.85 -11.13
C GLU A 83 -8.72 22.27 -10.67
N LYS A 84 -8.29 22.42 -9.41
CA LYS A 84 -7.92 23.72 -8.83
C LYS A 84 -6.42 23.95 -8.84
N ASP A 85 -5.66 22.97 -8.34
CA ASP A 85 -4.20 23.10 -8.17
C ASP A 85 -3.43 22.77 -9.46
N LYS A 86 -4.14 22.28 -10.48
CA LYS A 86 -3.60 22.00 -11.82
C LYS A 86 -2.46 20.97 -11.79
N ALA A 87 -2.58 19.94 -10.98
CA ALA A 87 -1.58 18.87 -10.95
C ALA A 87 -1.51 18.16 -12.31
N PHE A 88 -0.29 18.01 -12.82
CA PHE A 88 0.02 17.27 -14.05
C PHE A 88 -0.20 15.75 -13.86
N VAL A 89 0.09 15.26 -12.67
CA VAL A 89 -0.01 13.86 -12.28
C VAL A 89 -0.46 13.75 -10.83
N LEU A 90 -1.31 12.76 -10.54
CA LEU A 90 -1.58 12.33 -9.18
C LEU A 90 -0.51 11.34 -8.74
N PHE A 91 0.01 11.49 -7.51
CA PHE A 91 1.18 10.76 -7.06
C PHE A 91 1.01 10.20 -5.65
N GLY A 92 1.53 8.98 -5.42
CA GLY A 92 1.56 8.38 -4.10
C GLY A 92 0.23 7.77 -3.68
N SER A 93 -0.22 8.01 -2.46
CA SER A 93 -1.28 7.29 -1.75
C SER A 93 -0.83 5.93 -1.20
N ILE A 94 -1.27 5.58 0.00
CA ILE A 94 -0.74 4.43 0.74
C ILE A 94 -1.79 3.39 1.11
N GLU A 95 -3.02 3.79 1.40
CA GLU A 95 -4.08 2.89 1.84
C GLU A 95 -4.96 2.41 0.68
N GLY A 96 -5.48 1.17 0.77
CA GLY A 96 -6.25 0.55 -0.31
C GLY A 96 -7.54 1.29 -0.68
N GLY A 97 -8.32 1.71 0.32
CA GLY A 97 -9.55 2.48 0.13
C GLY A 97 -9.28 3.86 -0.48
N PRO A 98 -8.49 4.72 0.17
CA PRO A 98 -8.07 6.01 -0.38
C PRO A 98 -7.46 5.91 -1.78
N SER A 99 -6.55 4.96 -2.02
CA SER A 99 -5.95 4.79 -3.35
C SER A 99 -6.98 4.41 -4.43
N THR A 100 -7.97 3.60 -4.09
CA THR A 100 -9.07 3.27 -5.02
C THR A 100 -9.93 4.50 -5.33
N ALA A 101 -10.15 5.37 -4.35
CA ALA A 101 -10.88 6.62 -4.55
C ALA A 101 -10.09 7.63 -5.42
N VAL A 102 -8.77 7.75 -5.20
CA VAL A 102 -7.88 8.55 -6.06
C VAL A 102 -7.88 8.01 -7.49
N MET A 103 -7.79 6.69 -7.67
CA MET A 103 -7.88 6.04 -8.99
C MET A 103 -9.17 6.40 -9.73
N LYS A 104 -10.31 6.40 -9.03
CA LYS A 104 -11.59 6.80 -9.63
C LYS A 104 -11.54 8.22 -10.16
N ALA A 105 -11.08 9.17 -9.34
CA ALA A 105 -10.91 10.57 -9.75
C ALA A 105 -9.93 10.70 -10.93
N ALA A 106 -8.81 9.98 -10.90
CA ALA A 106 -7.82 9.96 -11.99
C ALA A 106 -8.41 9.49 -13.31
N ASN A 107 -9.21 8.41 -13.29
CA ASN A 107 -9.90 7.89 -14.46
C ASN A 107 -10.96 8.86 -15.01
N ASP A 108 -11.75 9.48 -14.14
CA ASP A 108 -12.78 10.46 -14.51
C ASP A 108 -12.15 11.69 -15.18
N LEU A 109 -11.06 12.19 -14.59
CA LEU A 109 -10.37 13.41 -15.01
C LEU A 109 -9.29 13.17 -16.08
N LYS A 110 -9.05 11.93 -16.47
CA LYS A 110 -8.06 11.52 -17.47
C LYS A 110 -6.62 11.95 -17.12
N VAL A 111 -6.26 11.89 -15.85
CA VAL A 111 -4.93 12.23 -15.35
C VAL A 111 -4.22 10.95 -14.88
N PRO A 112 -2.93 10.76 -15.17
CA PRO A 112 -2.17 9.61 -14.66
C PRO A 112 -2.11 9.61 -13.12
N PHE A 113 -2.24 8.41 -12.54
CA PHE A 113 -2.01 8.16 -11.13
C PHE A 113 -0.79 7.26 -10.95
N PHE A 114 0.33 7.86 -10.57
CA PHE A 114 1.62 7.20 -10.47
C PHE A 114 2.00 6.92 -9.02
N GLY A 115 2.53 5.75 -8.77
CA GLY A 115 3.18 5.41 -7.51
C GLY A 115 2.27 5.13 -6.31
N PRO A 116 0.99 4.66 -6.44
CA PRO A 116 0.30 4.18 -5.26
C PRO A 116 1.04 3.00 -4.63
N LEU A 117 1.23 3.08 -3.30
CA LEU A 117 1.90 2.05 -2.52
C LEU A 117 0.96 0.96 -2.01
N ALA A 118 -0.32 1.07 -2.31
CA ALA A 118 -1.33 0.09 -1.92
C ALA A 118 -1.21 -1.21 -2.74
N GLY A 119 -1.22 -2.34 -2.06
CA GLY A 119 -1.27 -3.68 -2.67
C GLY A 119 -2.68 -4.13 -3.08
N SER A 120 -3.64 -3.20 -3.23
CA SER A 120 -5.03 -3.50 -3.56
C SER A 120 -5.17 -4.06 -4.98
N PRO A 121 -5.97 -5.14 -5.18
CA PRO A 121 -6.24 -5.68 -6.51
C PRO A 121 -6.99 -4.70 -7.41
N THR A 122 -7.83 -3.81 -6.87
CA THR A 122 -8.63 -2.84 -7.63
C THR A 122 -7.78 -1.88 -8.47
N LEU A 123 -6.55 -1.59 -8.04
CA LEU A 123 -5.60 -0.74 -8.79
C LEU A 123 -5.01 -1.44 -10.03
N ARG A 124 -5.28 -2.73 -10.23
CA ARG A 124 -4.65 -3.58 -11.24
C ARG A 124 -5.63 -4.39 -12.06
N ARG A 125 -6.76 -4.76 -11.47
CA ARG A 125 -7.77 -5.62 -12.11
C ARG A 125 -9.19 -5.09 -11.93
N PRO A 126 -9.95 -4.88 -13.04
CA PRO A 126 -9.44 -4.99 -14.41
C PRO A 126 -8.29 -4.02 -14.69
N HIS A 127 -7.55 -4.18 -15.79
CA HIS A 127 -6.45 -3.30 -16.16
C HIS A 127 -6.85 -1.82 -16.11
N GLN A 128 -6.04 -1.02 -15.43
CA GLN A 128 -6.25 0.41 -15.23
C GLN A 128 -5.20 1.19 -16.03
N PRO A 129 -5.53 1.72 -17.21
CA PRO A 129 -4.53 2.28 -18.14
C PRO A 129 -3.85 3.56 -17.64
N LEU A 130 -4.44 4.25 -16.67
CA LEU A 130 -3.89 5.48 -16.08
C LEU A 130 -3.27 5.26 -14.69
N VAL A 131 -3.20 4.02 -14.19
CA VAL A 131 -2.72 3.74 -12.83
C VAL A 131 -1.45 2.89 -12.87
N PHE A 132 -0.40 3.41 -12.25
CA PHE A 132 0.95 2.83 -12.25
C PHE A 132 1.43 2.52 -10.83
N PRO A 133 0.93 1.44 -10.19
CA PRO A 133 1.31 1.10 -8.82
C PRO A 133 2.75 0.63 -8.73
N VAL A 134 3.44 1.01 -7.65
CA VAL A 134 4.86 0.67 -7.41
C VAL A 134 5.06 -0.49 -6.43
N ARG A 135 4.01 -0.89 -5.71
CA ARG A 135 4.03 -2.05 -4.83
C ARG A 135 3.40 -3.26 -5.53
N ALA A 136 3.86 -4.46 -5.24
CA ALA A 136 3.19 -5.68 -5.69
C ALA A 136 1.76 -5.78 -5.11
N GLU A 137 0.90 -6.55 -5.75
CA GLU A 137 -0.37 -6.91 -5.15
C GLU A 137 -0.14 -7.83 -3.93
N HIS A 138 -0.92 -7.66 -2.87
CA HIS A 138 -0.79 -8.48 -1.66
C HIS A 138 -0.79 -9.98 -1.94
N ARG A 139 -1.60 -10.44 -2.88
CA ARG A 139 -1.61 -11.86 -3.28
C ARG A 139 -0.25 -12.33 -3.81
N GLU A 140 0.44 -11.49 -4.55
CA GLU A 140 1.76 -11.84 -5.10
C GLU A 140 2.85 -11.76 -4.01
N GLU A 141 2.71 -10.86 -3.04
CA GLU A 141 3.57 -10.82 -1.84
C GLU A 141 3.40 -12.11 -1.02
N PHE A 142 2.16 -12.57 -0.79
CA PHE A 142 1.89 -13.83 -0.10
C PHE A 142 2.46 -15.02 -0.87
N ARG A 143 2.30 -15.04 -2.18
CA ARG A 143 2.84 -16.10 -3.04
C ARG A 143 4.36 -16.17 -2.94
N ALA A 144 5.05 -15.05 -3.04
CA ALA A 144 6.50 -15.00 -2.94
C ALA A 144 6.97 -15.52 -1.58
N LEU A 145 6.34 -15.06 -0.49
CA LEU A 145 6.67 -15.47 0.87
C LEU A 145 6.43 -16.97 1.11
N LEU A 146 5.28 -17.49 0.70
CA LEU A 146 4.95 -18.90 0.86
C LEU A 146 5.81 -19.82 -0.03
N THR A 147 6.14 -19.37 -1.25
CA THR A 147 7.06 -20.08 -2.14
C THR A 147 8.45 -20.19 -1.52
N GLN A 148 8.95 -19.07 -0.95
CA GLN A 148 10.22 -19.11 -0.22
C GLN A 148 10.15 -20.04 1.00
N GLY A 149 9.10 -19.97 1.79
CA GLY A 149 8.89 -20.90 2.90
C GLY A 149 8.90 -22.37 2.44
N LYS A 150 8.20 -22.67 1.36
CA LYS A 150 8.19 -24.03 0.78
C LYS A 150 9.57 -24.50 0.38
N SER A 151 10.39 -23.65 -0.25
CA SER A 151 11.77 -23.97 -0.63
C SER A 151 12.67 -24.30 0.56
N LEU A 152 12.34 -23.77 1.74
CA LEU A 152 13.02 -24.05 3.02
C LEU A 152 12.44 -25.27 3.76
N GLY A 153 11.53 -26.02 3.14
CA GLY A 153 10.93 -27.22 3.73
C GLY A 153 9.72 -26.94 4.65
N ILE A 154 9.22 -25.73 4.67
CA ILE A 154 8.03 -25.36 5.44
C ILE A 154 6.78 -25.93 4.76
N ASN A 155 5.95 -26.64 5.51
CA ASN A 155 4.72 -27.25 5.02
C ASN A 155 3.47 -26.88 5.83
N LYS A 156 3.65 -26.31 7.04
CA LYS A 156 2.57 -25.90 7.93
C LYS A 156 2.68 -24.41 8.24
N VAL A 157 1.63 -23.67 7.88
CA VAL A 157 1.59 -22.20 7.97
C VAL A 157 0.44 -21.77 8.87
N ALA A 158 0.64 -20.73 9.66
CA ALA A 158 -0.40 -19.98 10.34
C ALA A 158 -0.49 -18.56 9.78
N PHE A 159 -1.68 -17.96 9.81
CA PHE A 159 -1.92 -16.63 9.27
C PHE A 159 -2.60 -15.72 10.31
N LEU A 160 -1.93 -14.65 10.68
CA LEU A 160 -2.46 -13.61 11.56
C LEU A 160 -2.98 -12.46 10.70
N ARG A 161 -4.26 -12.17 10.73
CA ARG A 161 -4.89 -11.22 9.82
C ARG A 161 -5.92 -10.30 10.47
N SER A 162 -6.14 -9.15 9.85
CA SER A 162 -7.28 -8.31 10.20
C SER A 162 -8.61 -9.06 10.03
N ASP A 163 -9.50 -8.93 11.00
CA ASP A 163 -10.89 -9.39 10.92
C ASP A 163 -11.74 -8.35 10.18
N SER A 164 -11.58 -8.31 8.87
CA SER A 164 -12.22 -7.38 7.95
C SER A 164 -12.53 -8.09 6.64
N GLU A 165 -13.33 -7.47 5.78
CA GLU A 165 -13.59 -7.99 4.44
C GLU A 165 -12.30 -8.19 3.64
N THR A 166 -11.38 -7.21 3.68
CA THR A 166 -10.06 -7.34 3.06
C THR A 166 -9.26 -8.50 3.65
N GLY A 167 -9.26 -8.66 4.98
CA GLY A 167 -8.60 -9.79 5.64
C GLY A 167 -9.20 -11.14 5.24
N GLN A 168 -10.50 -11.21 4.98
CA GLN A 168 -11.16 -12.42 4.48
C GLN A 168 -10.77 -12.73 3.02
N GLN A 169 -10.63 -11.70 2.18
CA GLN A 169 -10.10 -11.87 0.82
C GLN A 169 -8.66 -12.38 0.84
N HIS A 170 -7.84 -11.86 1.75
CA HIS A 170 -6.47 -12.34 1.94
C HIS A 170 -6.43 -13.80 2.40
N LEU A 171 -7.28 -14.20 3.35
CA LEU A 171 -7.40 -15.59 3.76
C LEU A 171 -7.72 -16.52 2.58
N THR A 172 -8.64 -16.12 1.72
CA THR A 172 -9.00 -16.87 0.51
C THR A 172 -7.78 -17.03 -0.41
N ASN A 173 -7.04 -15.96 -0.66
CA ASN A 173 -5.82 -16.01 -1.46
C ASN A 173 -4.76 -16.92 -0.85
N VAL A 174 -4.56 -16.85 0.47
CA VAL A 174 -3.58 -17.69 1.20
C VAL A 174 -3.95 -19.17 1.10
N LYS A 175 -5.23 -19.51 1.25
CA LYS A 175 -5.70 -20.90 1.11
C LYS A 175 -5.41 -21.45 -0.29
N ILE A 176 -5.72 -20.68 -1.33
CA ILE A 176 -5.45 -21.07 -2.73
C ILE A 176 -3.95 -21.28 -2.95
N ILE A 177 -3.10 -20.34 -2.49
CA ILE A 177 -1.65 -20.44 -2.66
C ILE A 177 -1.10 -21.63 -1.89
N CYS A 178 -1.55 -21.87 -0.66
CA CYS A 178 -1.13 -23.03 0.11
C CYS A 178 -1.49 -24.35 -0.59
N GLU A 179 -2.69 -24.46 -1.16
CA GLU A 179 -3.12 -25.63 -1.93
C GLU A 179 -2.23 -25.85 -3.16
N GLU A 180 -1.99 -24.81 -3.96
CA GLU A 180 -1.13 -24.85 -5.14
C GLU A 180 0.32 -25.29 -4.81
N LEU A 181 0.84 -24.87 -3.65
CA LEU A 181 2.20 -25.20 -3.19
C LEU A 181 2.28 -26.52 -2.40
N GLY A 182 1.16 -27.22 -2.17
CA GLY A 182 1.11 -28.40 -1.32
C GLY A 182 1.50 -28.10 0.13
N MET A 183 1.13 -26.93 0.64
CA MET A 183 1.29 -26.50 2.03
C MET A 183 -0.04 -26.58 2.76
N LYS A 184 -0.02 -26.60 4.09
CA LYS A 184 -1.21 -26.64 4.92
C LYS A 184 -1.33 -25.38 5.75
N LEU A 185 -2.40 -24.60 5.54
CA LEU A 185 -2.80 -23.57 6.48
C LEU A 185 -3.42 -24.23 7.72
N VAL A 186 -2.67 -24.29 8.82
CA VAL A 186 -3.08 -25.01 10.04
C VAL A 186 -3.84 -24.13 11.01
N LEU A 187 -3.69 -22.80 10.92
CA LEU A 187 -4.38 -21.86 11.80
C LEU A 187 -4.63 -20.53 11.10
N ASP A 188 -5.88 -20.06 11.15
CA ASP A 188 -6.29 -18.70 10.83
C ASP A 188 -6.52 -17.93 12.14
N MET A 189 -5.88 -16.77 12.28
CA MET A 189 -5.88 -15.94 13.49
C MET A 189 -6.43 -14.55 13.17
N PRO A 190 -7.76 -14.39 13.06
CA PRO A 190 -8.36 -13.07 12.82
C PRO A 190 -8.27 -12.17 14.06
N PHE A 191 -8.02 -10.89 13.84
CA PHE A 191 -8.01 -9.90 14.91
C PHE A 191 -8.69 -8.58 14.52
N LYS A 192 -9.25 -7.91 15.50
CA LYS A 192 -9.68 -6.51 15.44
C LYS A 192 -8.68 -5.63 16.18
N SER A 193 -8.76 -4.32 15.97
CA SER A 193 -7.84 -3.35 16.60
C SER A 193 -7.86 -3.37 18.14
N ASP A 194 -8.94 -3.83 18.74
CA ASP A 194 -9.16 -3.93 20.19
C ASP A 194 -8.85 -5.33 20.75
N ILE A 195 -8.22 -6.22 19.98
CA ILE A 195 -7.85 -7.57 20.42
C ILE A 195 -7.04 -7.52 21.71
N LYS A 196 -7.39 -8.40 22.66
CA LYS A 196 -6.72 -8.46 23.94
C LYS A 196 -5.45 -9.31 23.87
N GLU A 197 -4.45 -8.95 24.68
CA GLU A 197 -3.18 -9.69 24.78
C GLU A 197 -3.39 -11.18 25.10
N ALA A 198 -4.38 -11.51 25.96
CA ALA A 198 -4.71 -12.88 26.29
C ALA A 198 -5.14 -13.72 25.09
N GLN A 199 -5.82 -13.11 24.12
CA GLN A 199 -6.21 -13.80 22.89
C GLN A 199 -5.01 -14.01 21.96
N LEU A 200 -4.11 -13.03 21.86
CA LEU A 200 -2.85 -13.19 21.12
C LEU A 200 -1.95 -14.27 21.74
N ASP A 201 -1.92 -14.36 23.06
CA ASP A 201 -1.23 -15.42 23.79
C ASP A 201 -1.86 -16.79 23.51
N ALA A 202 -3.19 -16.90 23.49
CA ALA A 202 -3.89 -18.12 23.13
C ALA A 202 -3.61 -18.54 21.67
N TYR A 203 -3.53 -17.58 20.74
CA TYR A 203 -3.13 -17.86 19.36
C TYR A 203 -1.70 -18.40 19.27
N ALA A 204 -0.76 -17.83 20.02
CA ALA A 204 0.62 -18.34 20.05
C ALA A 204 0.68 -19.78 20.54
N GLN A 205 -0.05 -20.12 21.62
CA GLN A 205 -0.13 -21.50 22.13
C GLN A 205 -0.77 -22.47 21.12
N GLN A 206 -1.86 -22.06 20.48
CA GLN A 206 -2.57 -22.88 19.50
C GLN A 206 -1.70 -23.14 18.27
N MET A 207 -0.99 -22.11 17.78
CA MET A 207 -0.05 -22.20 16.69
C MET A 207 1.05 -23.23 16.97
N ASP A 208 1.64 -23.19 18.16
CA ASP A 208 2.69 -24.13 18.60
C ASP A 208 2.14 -25.56 18.67
N LYS A 209 0.99 -25.75 19.33
CA LYS A 209 0.32 -27.06 19.42
C LYS A 209 0.00 -27.69 18.08
N LEU A 210 -0.33 -26.89 17.06
CA LEU A 210 -0.61 -27.36 15.70
C LEU A 210 0.65 -27.58 14.88
N GLY A 211 1.82 -27.21 15.43
CA GLY A 211 3.12 -27.37 14.79
C GLY A 211 3.30 -26.48 13.57
N ALA A 212 2.78 -25.23 13.63
CA ALA A 212 3.05 -24.26 12.58
C ALA A 212 4.55 -23.97 12.51
N GLN A 213 5.10 -24.03 11.32
CA GLN A 213 6.53 -23.81 11.06
C GLN A 213 6.82 -22.39 10.63
N MET A 214 5.78 -21.70 10.17
CA MET A 214 5.82 -20.31 9.69
C MET A 214 4.53 -19.61 10.08
N VAL A 215 4.65 -18.38 10.51
CA VAL A 215 3.53 -17.45 10.63
C VAL A 215 3.82 -16.25 9.76
N PHE A 216 2.85 -15.81 9.00
CA PHE A 216 2.91 -14.49 8.40
C PHE A 216 1.67 -13.69 8.75
N ASN A 217 1.78 -12.39 8.60
CA ASN A 217 0.77 -11.51 9.11
C ASN A 217 0.39 -10.41 8.11
N HIS A 218 -0.85 -9.95 8.19
CA HIS A 218 -1.36 -8.84 7.41
C HIS A 218 -2.36 -8.03 8.21
N GLY A 219 -1.98 -6.81 8.63
CA GLY A 219 -2.83 -5.93 9.45
C GLY A 219 -2.03 -4.89 10.24
N GLY A 220 -2.50 -4.51 11.42
CA GLY A 220 -1.94 -3.42 12.22
C GLY A 220 -0.64 -3.76 12.95
N THR A 221 0.34 -2.87 12.94
CA THR A 221 1.70 -3.07 13.46
C THR A 221 1.75 -3.41 14.96
N GLY A 222 0.98 -2.74 15.82
CA GLY A 222 0.99 -2.96 17.26
C GLY A 222 0.53 -4.36 17.68
N VAL A 223 -0.36 -4.99 16.88
CA VAL A 223 -0.81 -6.37 17.13
C VAL A 223 0.33 -7.36 16.88
N TYR A 224 1.13 -7.16 15.85
CA TYR A 224 2.26 -8.03 15.53
C TYR A 224 3.32 -8.02 16.62
N GLU A 225 3.72 -6.84 17.03
CA GLU A 225 4.73 -6.68 18.07
C GLU A 225 4.30 -7.41 19.36
N THR A 226 3.04 -7.24 19.76
CA THR A 226 2.49 -7.94 20.92
C THR A 226 2.44 -9.45 20.72
N PHE A 227 2.01 -9.92 19.55
CA PHE A 227 1.99 -11.35 19.22
C PHE A 227 3.40 -11.97 19.25
N ILE A 228 4.38 -11.31 18.65
CA ILE A 228 5.78 -11.75 18.67
C ILE A 228 6.29 -11.85 20.10
N ARG A 229 6.09 -10.83 20.93
CA ARG A 229 6.49 -10.86 22.35
C ARG A 229 5.85 -12.02 23.10
N LYS A 230 4.54 -12.28 22.92
CA LYS A 230 3.86 -13.42 23.55
C LYS A 230 4.43 -14.77 23.11
N ALA A 231 4.66 -14.96 21.81
CA ALA A 231 5.28 -16.18 21.29
C ALA A 231 6.68 -16.39 21.88
N ARG A 232 7.53 -15.37 21.88
CA ARG A 232 8.91 -15.47 22.42
C ARG A 232 8.95 -15.67 23.93
N ALA A 233 8.05 -15.06 24.69
CA ALA A 233 7.93 -15.29 26.13
C ALA A 233 7.60 -16.76 26.48
N ARG A 234 7.04 -17.51 25.54
CA ARG A 234 6.75 -18.94 25.66
C ARG A 234 7.82 -19.85 25.02
N SER A 235 8.96 -19.29 24.64
CA SER A 235 10.01 -19.99 23.92
C SER A 235 9.55 -20.60 22.57
N ILE A 236 8.52 -20.04 21.96
CA ILE A 236 8.07 -20.42 20.62
C ILE A 236 8.93 -19.69 19.61
N HIS A 237 9.71 -20.44 18.82
CA HIS A 237 10.69 -19.92 17.85
C HIS A 237 10.22 -20.02 16.39
N THR A 238 8.95 -20.30 16.16
CA THR A 238 8.36 -20.28 14.81
C THR A 238 8.73 -18.99 14.08
N ALA A 239 9.15 -19.08 12.82
CA ALA A 239 9.46 -17.93 11.99
C ALA A 239 8.21 -17.08 11.77
N ILE A 240 8.31 -15.77 12.03
CA ILE A 240 7.21 -14.79 11.89
C ILE A 240 7.66 -13.75 10.87
N TYR A 241 6.84 -13.56 9.82
CA TYR A 241 7.10 -12.68 8.67
C TYR A 241 6.03 -11.61 8.52
#